data_7e69d4e4ed9b5a40caa7e2a18e1f2609
#
_entry.id   7e69d4e4ed9b5a40caa7e2a18e1f2609
#
_cell.length_a   1.000
_cell.length_b   1.000
_cell.length_c   1.000
_cell.angle_alpha   90.00
_cell.angle_beta   90.00
_cell.angle_gamma   90.00
#
_symmetry.space_group_name_H-M   'P 1'
#
loop_
_entity.id
_entity.type
_entity.pdbx_description
1 polymer ?
#
loop_
_entity_poly.entity_id
_entity_poly.type
_entity_poly.pdbx_seq_one_letter_code
_entity_poly.pdbx_strand_id
1 'polypeptide(L)'
;MGHSSYLTGAPSSEPQSIEESLYELENTSVLFREAWQRVPPDFVRASRASAKAMAHLDHLVNEILRARDTRIARGTYAGSQLEADLNIMRGKMFAPVTVAQQQAMIAAGPGSGNLPGDAVQITLERLLNKVKHRHHQSANFRIEASRHIFVINVDRPNKMPDSIAEFDVSDFCTHCIQAAKHL
;
A
#
# COMPACT_ATOMS: atom_id res chain seq x y z
N MET A 1 37.11 -3.86 -3.63
CA MET A 1 37.05 -3.84 -2.16
C MET A 1 35.65 -4.25 -1.78
N GLY A 2 35.50 -5.43 -1.22
CA GLY A 2 34.21 -6.06 -0.99
C GLY A 2 33.45 -5.44 0.17
N HIS A 3 32.20 -5.46 0.04
CA HIS A 3 31.16 -4.90 0.88
C HIS A 3 31.11 -5.46 2.31
N SER A 4 32.03 -5.04 3.16
CA SER A 4 31.94 -5.28 4.60
C SER A 4 30.75 -4.54 5.27
N SER A 5 30.22 -3.53 4.61
CA SER A 5 29.08 -2.75 5.09
C SER A 5 27.77 -3.53 5.21
N TYR A 6 27.59 -4.61 4.43
CA TYR A 6 26.38 -5.44 4.51
C TYR A 6 26.25 -6.17 5.86
N LEU A 7 27.38 -6.52 6.51
CA LEU A 7 27.39 -7.24 7.79
C LEU A 7 27.74 -6.34 8.98
N THR A 8 28.29 -5.14 8.76
CA THR A 8 28.82 -4.29 9.80
C THR A 8 28.11 -2.93 9.92
N GLY A 9 27.28 -2.54 8.96
CA GLY A 9 26.46 -1.36 9.07
C GLY A 9 25.35 -1.55 10.09
N ALA A 10 25.10 -0.55 10.93
CA ALA A 10 23.87 -0.51 11.72
C ALA A 10 22.69 -0.57 10.74
N PRO A 11 21.72 -1.48 10.92
CA PRO A 11 20.56 -1.52 10.05
C PRO A 11 19.83 -0.18 10.16
N SER A 12 19.83 0.60 9.08
CA SER A 12 18.90 1.69 8.94
C SER A 12 17.52 1.05 8.88
N SER A 13 16.73 1.24 9.91
CA SER A 13 15.35 0.72 9.96
C SER A 13 14.40 1.53 9.09
N GLU A 14 14.85 2.69 8.60
CA GLU A 14 14.04 3.61 7.81
C GLU A 14 14.49 3.62 6.34
N PRO A 15 13.53 3.57 5.39
CA PRO A 15 13.83 3.70 3.96
C PRO A 15 14.50 5.02 3.66
N GLN A 16 15.57 5.00 2.86
CA GLN A 16 16.34 6.19 2.53
C GLN A 16 15.88 6.85 1.23
N SER A 17 15.23 6.10 0.34
CA SER A 17 14.71 6.63 -0.92
C SER A 17 13.36 6.01 -1.32
N ILE A 18 12.68 6.69 -2.24
CA ILE A 18 11.43 6.18 -2.83
C ILE A 18 11.71 4.91 -3.65
N GLU A 19 12.81 4.89 -4.40
CA GLU A 19 13.21 3.72 -5.20
C GLU A 19 13.47 2.50 -4.32
N GLU A 20 14.15 2.68 -3.20
CA GLU A 20 14.36 1.62 -2.23
C GLU A 20 13.04 1.12 -1.67
N SER A 21 12.12 2.03 -1.32
CA SER A 21 10.81 1.65 -0.79
C SER A 21 9.96 0.88 -1.80
N LEU A 22 10.00 1.27 -3.07
CA LEU A 22 9.30 0.58 -4.15
C LEU A 22 9.85 -0.83 -4.36
N TYR A 23 11.18 -0.95 -4.46
CA TYR A 23 11.86 -2.22 -4.62
C TYR A 23 11.55 -3.17 -3.45
N GLU A 24 11.65 -2.68 -2.23
CA GLU A 24 11.43 -3.49 -1.04
C GLU A 24 9.95 -3.84 -0.83
N LEU A 25 9.03 -2.96 -1.19
CA LEU A 25 7.60 -3.26 -1.13
C LEU A 25 7.24 -4.39 -2.11
N GLU A 26 7.78 -4.37 -3.32
CA GLU A 26 7.57 -5.44 -4.30
C GLU A 26 8.21 -6.77 -3.86
N ASN A 27 9.46 -6.74 -3.39
CA ASN A 27 10.17 -7.91 -2.86
C ASN A 27 9.44 -8.54 -1.67
N THR A 28 9.00 -7.72 -0.72
CA THR A 28 8.27 -8.22 0.45
C THR A 28 6.92 -8.80 0.07
N SER A 29 6.25 -8.29 -0.96
CA SER A 29 5.03 -8.88 -1.51
C SER A 29 5.28 -10.28 -2.08
N VAL A 30 6.38 -10.48 -2.82
CA VAL A 30 6.77 -11.81 -3.32
C VAL A 30 7.07 -12.76 -2.17
N LEU A 31 7.90 -12.34 -1.22
CA LEU A 31 8.27 -13.15 -0.04
C LEU A 31 7.05 -13.52 0.80
N PHE A 32 6.10 -12.60 0.95
CA PHE A 32 4.86 -12.86 1.67
C PHE A 32 4.03 -13.94 0.98
N ARG A 33 3.80 -13.82 -0.34
CA ARG A 33 3.04 -14.81 -1.12
C ARG A 33 3.68 -16.18 -1.07
N GLU A 34 4.99 -16.28 -1.27
CA GLU A 34 5.74 -17.54 -1.18
C GLU A 34 5.60 -18.18 0.20
N ALA A 35 5.72 -17.41 1.27
CA ALA A 35 5.60 -17.92 2.63
C ALA A 35 4.17 -18.37 2.94
N TRP A 36 3.18 -17.60 2.49
CA TRP A 36 1.77 -17.89 2.70
C TRP A 36 1.30 -19.15 1.96
N GLN A 37 1.75 -19.35 0.71
CA GLN A 37 1.35 -20.47 -0.15
C GLN A 37 2.11 -21.78 0.12
N ARG A 38 3.07 -21.79 1.04
CA ARG A 38 3.73 -23.03 1.46
C ARG A 38 2.76 -24.02 2.11
N VAL A 39 3.11 -25.28 2.07
CA VAL A 39 2.36 -26.35 2.73
C VAL A 39 3.30 -27.09 3.70
N PRO A 40 3.20 -26.87 5.02
CA PRO A 40 2.33 -25.89 5.70
C PRO A 40 2.80 -24.43 5.48
N PRO A 41 1.92 -23.45 5.67
CA PRO A 41 2.29 -22.03 5.54
C PRO A 41 3.35 -21.60 6.56
N ASP A 42 4.28 -20.77 6.11
CA ASP A 42 5.31 -20.16 6.97
C ASP A 42 4.83 -18.79 7.48
N PHE A 43 4.01 -18.81 8.52
CA PHE A 43 3.42 -17.59 9.10
C PHE A 43 4.46 -16.64 9.70
N VAL A 44 5.61 -17.15 10.19
CA VAL A 44 6.67 -16.31 10.74
C VAL A 44 7.31 -15.48 9.63
N ARG A 45 7.65 -16.12 8.51
CA ARG A 45 8.21 -15.42 7.34
C ARG A 45 7.21 -14.46 6.72
N ALA A 46 5.95 -14.86 6.57
CA ALA A 46 4.88 -14.01 6.07
C ALA A 46 4.68 -12.76 6.94
N SER A 47 4.63 -12.91 8.26
CA SER A 47 4.50 -11.79 9.21
C SER A 47 5.68 -10.81 9.13
N ARG A 48 6.91 -11.31 9.03
CA ARG A 48 8.11 -10.45 8.87
C ARG A 48 8.09 -9.68 7.55
N ALA A 49 7.72 -10.34 6.46
CA ALA A 49 7.58 -9.68 5.16
C ALA A 49 6.50 -8.59 5.20
N SER A 50 5.34 -8.86 5.82
CA SER A 50 4.27 -7.89 6.00
C SER A 50 4.70 -6.68 6.83
N ALA A 51 5.37 -6.90 7.97
CA ALA A 51 5.86 -5.81 8.82
C ALA A 51 6.86 -4.89 8.08
N LYS A 52 7.78 -5.47 7.31
CA LYS A 52 8.71 -4.72 6.48
C LYS A 52 7.98 -3.95 5.37
N ALA A 53 7.03 -4.59 4.69
CA ALA A 53 6.23 -3.96 3.64
C ALA A 53 5.49 -2.71 4.15
N MET A 54 4.96 -2.74 5.37
CA MET A 54 4.23 -1.61 5.94
C MET A 54 5.10 -0.36 6.12
N ALA A 55 6.36 -0.50 6.55
CA ALA A 55 7.28 0.62 6.70
C ALA A 55 7.57 1.29 5.34
N HIS A 56 7.83 0.46 4.30
CA HIS A 56 8.10 0.97 2.95
C HIS A 56 6.84 1.59 2.31
N LEU A 57 5.67 1.01 2.54
CA LEU A 57 4.39 1.55 2.07
C LEU A 57 4.13 2.93 2.68
N ASP A 58 4.34 3.10 3.99
CA ASP A 58 4.16 4.37 4.68
C ASP A 58 5.12 5.44 4.18
N HIS A 59 6.39 5.09 4.04
CA HIS A 59 7.38 6.02 3.50
C HIS A 59 7.00 6.48 2.09
N LEU A 60 6.72 5.55 1.18
CA LEU A 60 6.35 5.83 -0.20
C LEU A 60 5.13 6.75 -0.30
N VAL A 61 4.06 6.43 0.42
CA VAL A 61 2.81 7.21 0.42
C VAL A 61 3.05 8.63 0.93
N ASN A 62 3.81 8.78 2.02
CA ASN A 62 4.10 10.08 2.59
C ASN A 62 4.96 10.95 1.66
N GLU A 63 5.98 10.37 1.00
CA GLU A 63 6.84 11.12 0.10
C GLU A 63 6.11 11.60 -1.16
N ILE A 64 5.31 10.74 -1.79
CA ILE A 64 4.53 11.12 -2.97
C ILE A 64 3.50 12.22 -2.63
N LEU A 65 2.77 12.05 -1.53
CA LEU A 65 1.77 13.05 -1.12
C LEU A 65 2.43 14.37 -0.70
N ARG A 66 3.59 14.33 -0.02
CA ARG A 66 4.37 15.53 0.34
C ARG A 66 4.83 16.29 -0.90
N ALA A 67 5.33 15.58 -1.91
CA ALA A 67 5.74 16.22 -3.17
C ALA A 67 4.56 16.86 -3.91
N ARG A 68 3.41 16.15 -3.99
CA ARG A 68 2.16 16.71 -4.51
C ARG A 68 1.79 18.01 -3.78
N ASP A 69 1.72 17.98 -2.45
CA ASP A 69 1.32 19.12 -1.63
C ASP A 69 2.27 20.31 -1.81
N THR A 70 3.58 20.03 -1.91
CA THR A 70 4.60 21.04 -2.20
C THR A 70 4.38 21.69 -3.56
N ARG A 71 4.06 20.91 -4.61
CA ARG A 71 3.78 21.44 -5.94
C ARG A 71 2.47 22.24 -5.98
N ILE A 72 1.45 21.80 -5.25
CA ILE A 72 0.19 22.58 -5.09
C ILE A 72 0.51 23.93 -4.47
N ALA A 73 1.26 23.96 -3.36
CA ALA A 73 1.63 25.21 -2.68
C ALA A 73 2.45 26.18 -3.56
N ARG A 74 3.22 25.62 -4.51
CA ARG A 74 3.99 26.41 -5.49
C ARG A 74 3.22 26.77 -6.76
N GLY A 75 1.99 26.31 -6.93
CA GLY A 75 1.21 26.52 -8.15
C GLY A 75 1.73 25.75 -9.39
N THR A 76 2.52 24.70 -9.19
CA THR A 76 3.15 23.91 -10.29
C THR A 76 2.56 22.51 -10.43
N TYR A 77 1.49 22.18 -9.71
CA TYR A 77 0.85 20.87 -9.75
C TYR A 77 -0.10 20.74 -10.94
N ALA A 78 -1.00 21.72 -11.12
CA ALA A 78 -2.02 21.68 -12.16
C ALA A 78 -1.37 21.64 -13.57
N GLY A 79 -1.78 20.66 -14.39
CA GLY A 79 -1.24 20.40 -15.71
C GLY A 79 0.12 19.70 -15.73
N SER A 80 0.67 19.30 -14.57
CA SER A 80 1.94 18.59 -14.50
C SER A 80 1.80 17.10 -14.82
N GLN A 81 2.91 16.45 -15.18
CA GLN A 81 2.93 15.01 -15.39
C GLN A 81 2.62 14.25 -14.08
N LEU A 82 3.05 14.78 -12.94
CA LEU A 82 2.70 14.19 -11.64
C LEU A 82 1.18 14.16 -11.42
N GLU A 83 0.47 15.23 -11.76
CA GLU A 83 -1.00 15.24 -11.69
C GLU A 83 -1.60 14.17 -12.61
N ALA A 84 -1.12 14.07 -13.85
CA ALA A 84 -1.59 13.07 -14.80
C ALA A 84 -1.39 11.65 -14.28
N ASP A 85 -0.21 11.34 -13.72
CA ASP A 85 0.11 10.02 -13.16
C ASP A 85 -0.76 9.70 -11.93
N LEU A 86 -0.98 10.69 -11.05
CA LEU A 86 -1.80 10.52 -9.86
C LEU A 86 -3.31 10.40 -10.16
N ASN A 87 -3.77 10.87 -11.32
CA ASN A 87 -5.17 10.77 -11.74
C ASN A 87 -5.52 9.45 -12.45
N ILE A 88 -4.56 8.55 -12.67
CA ILE A 88 -4.83 7.24 -13.26
C ILE A 88 -5.62 6.36 -12.27
N MET A 89 -6.65 5.64 -12.76
CA MET A 89 -7.45 4.71 -11.95
C MET A 89 -6.66 3.46 -11.57
N ARG A 90 -6.38 3.24 -10.27
CA ARG A 90 -5.47 2.18 -9.80
C ARG A 90 -5.89 1.44 -8.54
N GLY A 91 -7.07 1.68 -8.07
CA GLY A 91 -7.64 0.97 -6.93
C GLY A 91 -9.14 0.86 -7.04
N LYS A 92 -9.71 0.08 -6.16
CA LYS A 92 -11.16 0.01 -5.98
C LYS A 92 -11.53 0.39 -4.57
N MET A 93 -12.69 0.97 -4.40
CA MET A 93 -13.19 1.41 -3.12
C MET A 93 -14.70 1.16 -3.02
N PHE A 94 -15.13 0.66 -1.87
CA PHE A 94 -16.52 0.60 -1.46
C PHE A 94 -16.76 1.62 -0.35
N ALA A 95 -17.72 2.50 -0.56
CA ALA A 95 -18.12 3.54 0.40
C ALA A 95 -19.56 4.01 0.10
N PRO A 96 -20.32 4.43 1.14
CA PRO A 96 -19.96 4.38 2.57
C PRO A 96 -20.00 2.96 3.14
N VAL A 97 -19.28 2.74 4.22
CA VAL A 97 -19.29 1.46 4.95
C VAL A 97 -19.78 1.62 6.37
N THR A 98 -20.28 0.54 6.94
CA THR A 98 -20.64 0.42 8.35
C THR A 98 -19.52 -0.26 9.15
N VAL A 99 -19.53 -0.10 10.47
CA VAL A 99 -18.64 -0.83 11.37
C VAL A 99 -18.75 -2.34 11.16
N ALA A 100 -19.97 -2.86 10.98
CA ALA A 100 -20.20 -4.29 10.76
C ALA A 100 -19.53 -4.80 9.46
N GLN A 101 -19.54 -4.01 8.39
CA GLN A 101 -18.87 -4.38 7.14
C GLN A 101 -17.34 -4.39 7.27
N GLN A 102 -16.77 -3.41 7.99
CA GLN A 102 -15.34 -3.40 8.28
C GLN A 102 -14.93 -4.60 9.16
N GLN A 103 -15.73 -4.92 10.17
CA GLN A 103 -15.52 -6.09 11.02
C GLN A 103 -15.64 -7.40 10.25
N ALA A 104 -16.63 -7.52 9.37
CA ALA A 104 -16.83 -8.71 8.52
C ALA A 104 -15.63 -8.97 7.60
N MET A 105 -15.00 -7.91 7.04
CA MET A 105 -13.81 -8.05 6.21
C MET A 105 -12.64 -8.67 6.99
N ILE A 106 -12.47 -8.34 8.28
CA ILE A 106 -11.45 -8.92 9.15
C ILE A 106 -11.86 -10.33 9.61
N ALA A 107 -13.13 -10.51 10.01
CA ALA A 107 -13.65 -11.80 10.48
C ALA A 107 -13.65 -12.90 9.42
N ALA A 108 -13.59 -12.53 8.14
CA ALA A 108 -13.43 -13.49 7.03
C ALA A 108 -12.13 -14.31 7.14
N GLY A 109 -11.19 -13.86 7.98
CA GLY A 109 -9.90 -14.50 8.19
C GLY A 109 -8.82 -14.08 7.18
N PRO A 110 -7.54 -14.28 7.54
CA PRO A 110 -6.42 -13.93 6.69
C PRO A 110 -6.48 -14.63 5.32
N GLY A 111 -6.23 -13.89 4.26
CA GLY A 111 -6.27 -14.41 2.90
C GLY A 111 -7.67 -14.40 2.23
N SER A 112 -8.70 -13.95 2.96
CA SER A 112 -10.08 -13.89 2.47
C SER A 112 -10.64 -12.46 2.39
N GLY A 113 -9.77 -11.45 2.33
CA GLY A 113 -10.17 -10.05 2.25
C GLY A 113 -10.88 -9.71 0.94
N ASN A 114 -12.10 -9.20 1.02
CA ASN A 114 -12.91 -8.78 -0.13
C ASN A 114 -13.67 -7.49 0.18
N LEU A 115 -14.03 -6.77 -0.88
CA LEU A 115 -14.94 -5.64 -0.77
C LEU A 115 -16.37 -6.15 -0.51
N PRO A 116 -17.18 -5.44 0.30
CA PRO A 116 -18.50 -5.93 0.71
C PRO A 116 -19.61 -5.79 -0.33
N GLY A 117 -19.31 -5.24 -1.51
CA GLY A 117 -20.28 -5.01 -2.58
C GLY A 117 -19.64 -4.41 -3.81
N ASP A 118 -20.46 -3.80 -4.67
CA ASP A 118 -19.99 -3.15 -5.89
C ASP A 118 -19.07 -1.97 -5.55
N ALA A 119 -17.87 -2.03 -6.08
CA ALA A 119 -16.83 -1.05 -5.82
C ALA A 119 -16.62 -0.13 -7.01
N VAL A 120 -16.32 1.13 -6.70
CA VAL A 120 -15.94 2.11 -7.71
C VAL A 120 -14.42 2.14 -7.88
N GLN A 121 -13.98 2.39 -9.10
CA GLN A 121 -12.58 2.68 -9.39
C GLN A 121 -12.17 4.01 -8.75
N ILE A 122 -10.96 4.08 -8.22
CA ILE A 122 -10.39 5.31 -7.66
C ILE A 122 -9.02 5.59 -8.27
N THR A 123 -8.67 6.89 -8.31
CA THR A 123 -7.36 7.32 -8.80
C THR A 123 -6.25 6.91 -7.85
N LEU A 124 -5.01 6.88 -8.35
CA LEU A 124 -3.82 6.63 -7.54
C LEU A 124 -3.73 7.65 -6.39
N GLU A 125 -3.97 8.93 -6.64
CA GLU A 125 -3.99 9.97 -5.59
C GLU A 125 -4.98 9.64 -4.48
N ARG A 126 -6.21 9.27 -4.85
CA ARG A 126 -7.23 8.89 -3.87
C ARG A 126 -6.85 7.62 -3.11
N LEU A 127 -6.24 6.65 -3.79
CA LEU A 127 -5.74 5.44 -3.16
C LEU A 127 -4.62 5.74 -2.15
N LEU A 128 -3.63 6.57 -2.51
CA LEU A 128 -2.56 7.01 -1.60
C LEU A 128 -3.13 7.67 -0.33
N ASN A 129 -4.14 8.54 -0.48
CA ASN A 129 -4.83 9.13 0.66
C ASN A 129 -5.55 8.08 1.52
N LYS A 130 -6.17 7.06 0.91
CA LYS A 130 -6.80 5.97 1.66
C LYS A 130 -5.77 5.12 2.42
N VAL A 131 -4.64 4.83 1.80
CA VAL A 131 -3.53 4.11 2.45
C VAL A 131 -2.96 4.92 3.62
N LYS A 132 -2.79 6.24 3.46
CA LYS A 132 -2.33 7.15 4.52
C LYS A 132 -3.25 7.14 5.76
N HIS A 133 -4.55 7.06 5.53
CA HIS A 133 -5.57 7.11 6.59
C HIS A 133 -6.17 5.74 6.94
N ARG A 134 -5.48 4.66 6.57
CA ARG A 134 -5.92 3.31 6.90
C ARG A 134 -5.93 3.05 8.39
N HIS A 135 -6.82 2.19 8.81
CA HIS A 135 -6.78 1.65 10.17
C HIS A 135 -5.66 0.62 10.28
N HIS A 136 -4.59 0.93 11.03
CA HIS A 136 -3.36 0.14 11.09
C HIS A 136 -3.54 -1.34 11.52
N GLN A 137 -4.58 -1.65 12.27
CA GLN A 137 -4.86 -3.00 12.76
C GLN A 137 -5.98 -3.70 11.99
N SER A 138 -6.49 -3.08 10.93
CA SER A 138 -7.68 -3.54 10.23
C SER A 138 -7.42 -3.62 8.72
N ALA A 139 -6.57 -4.57 8.36
CA ALA A 139 -6.25 -4.89 6.99
C ALA A 139 -6.37 -6.40 6.77
N ASN A 140 -6.64 -6.77 5.54
CA ASN A 140 -6.67 -8.14 5.07
C ASN A 140 -6.01 -8.20 3.68
N PHE A 141 -5.94 -9.35 3.10
CA PHE A 141 -5.41 -9.56 1.77
C PHE A 141 -6.10 -10.77 1.12
N ARG A 142 -5.86 -10.95 -0.15
CA ARG A 142 -6.09 -12.22 -0.85
C ARG A 142 -5.03 -12.41 -1.93
N ILE A 143 -4.78 -13.66 -2.28
CA ILE A 143 -3.87 -14.02 -3.36
C ILE A 143 -4.68 -14.62 -4.48
N GLU A 144 -4.65 -13.97 -5.65
CA GLU A 144 -5.34 -14.40 -6.86
C GLU A 144 -4.27 -14.77 -7.91
N ALA A 145 -4.03 -16.06 -8.11
CA ALA A 145 -2.92 -16.54 -8.94
C ALA A 145 -1.57 -15.93 -8.49
N SER A 146 -0.97 -15.05 -9.28
CA SER A 146 0.26 -14.34 -8.95
C SER A 146 0.04 -12.96 -8.31
N ARG A 147 -1.21 -12.50 -8.16
CA ARG A 147 -1.55 -11.16 -7.66
C ARG A 147 -1.69 -11.17 -6.15
N HIS A 148 -1.14 -10.14 -5.52
CA HIS A 148 -1.30 -9.88 -4.09
C HIS A 148 -2.20 -8.67 -3.91
N ILE A 149 -3.48 -8.94 -3.64
CA ILE A 149 -4.47 -7.89 -3.42
C ILE A 149 -4.48 -7.53 -1.93
N PHE A 150 -4.17 -6.29 -1.64
CA PHE A 150 -4.23 -5.75 -0.29
C PHE A 150 -5.54 -5.02 -0.06
N VAL A 151 -6.21 -5.29 1.06
CA VAL A 151 -7.54 -4.76 1.40
C VAL A 151 -7.44 -4.04 2.74
N ILE A 152 -7.84 -2.79 2.78
CA ILE A 152 -7.68 -1.91 3.95
C ILE A 152 -9.00 -1.29 4.36
N ASN A 153 -9.24 -1.26 5.67
CA ASN A 153 -10.26 -0.41 6.27
C ASN A 153 -9.73 1.01 6.42
N VAL A 154 -10.56 1.98 6.13
CA VAL A 154 -10.23 3.40 6.23
C VAL A 154 -11.25 4.08 7.12
N ASP A 155 -10.78 4.84 8.10
CA ASP A 155 -11.62 5.62 8.99
C ASP A 155 -11.51 7.11 8.68
N ARG A 156 -12.57 7.84 9.04
CA ARG A 156 -12.55 9.31 9.08
C ARG A 156 -11.71 9.79 10.28
N PRO A 157 -11.29 11.07 10.30
CA PRO A 157 -10.55 11.62 11.44
C PRO A 157 -11.25 11.46 12.79
N ASN A 158 -12.57 11.38 12.81
CA ASN A 158 -13.39 11.13 14.02
C ASN A 158 -13.54 9.64 14.36
N LYS A 159 -12.72 8.76 13.75
CA LYS A 159 -12.76 7.29 13.93
C LYS A 159 -14.07 6.61 13.49
N MET A 160 -14.90 7.29 12.72
CA MET A 160 -16.07 6.67 12.11
C MET A 160 -15.65 5.95 10.81
N PRO A 161 -16.29 4.82 10.45
CA PRO A 161 -16.02 4.14 9.20
C PRO A 161 -16.20 5.07 8.00
N ASP A 162 -15.24 5.01 7.07
CA ASP A 162 -15.30 5.77 5.82
C ASP A 162 -15.48 4.84 4.62
N SER A 163 -14.55 3.91 4.45
CA SER A 163 -14.51 3.06 3.26
C SER A 163 -13.70 1.78 3.52
N ILE A 164 -13.83 0.84 2.57
CA ILE A 164 -12.88 -0.25 2.38
C ILE A 164 -12.29 -0.07 1.00
N ALA A 165 -10.96 -0.11 0.90
CA ALA A 165 -10.26 0.01 -0.38
C ALA A 165 -9.38 -1.21 -0.64
N GLU A 166 -9.18 -1.53 -1.93
CA GLU A 166 -8.29 -2.60 -2.34
C GLU A 166 -7.42 -2.19 -3.53
N PHE A 167 -6.24 -2.79 -3.60
CA PHE A 167 -5.31 -2.62 -4.71
C PHE A 167 -4.37 -3.83 -4.84
N ASP A 168 -3.92 -4.09 -6.05
CA ASP A 168 -2.83 -5.01 -6.33
C ASP A 168 -1.50 -4.35 -5.99
N VAL A 169 -0.66 -5.01 -5.19
CA VAL A 169 0.60 -4.42 -4.71
C VAL A 169 1.59 -4.18 -5.84
N SER A 170 1.70 -5.09 -6.81
CA SER A 170 2.64 -4.93 -7.94
C SER A 170 2.19 -3.83 -8.90
N ASP A 171 0.88 -3.76 -9.20
CA ASP A 171 0.31 -2.68 -10.02
C ASP A 171 0.49 -1.31 -9.34
N PHE A 172 0.25 -1.25 -8.04
CA PHE A 172 0.50 -0.05 -7.22
C PHE A 172 1.96 0.40 -7.29
N CYS A 173 2.93 -0.52 -7.09
CA CYS A 173 4.36 -0.20 -7.21
C CYS A 173 4.70 0.33 -8.60
N THR A 174 4.24 -0.32 -9.67
CA THR A 174 4.47 0.09 -11.05
C THR A 174 4.05 1.55 -11.28
N HIS A 175 2.89 1.95 -10.78
CA HIS A 175 2.39 3.31 -10.97
C HIS A 175 3.02 4.34 -10.04
N CYS A 176 3.39 3.93 -8.83
CA CYS A 176 4.19 4.78 -7.95
C CYS A 176 5.60 5.04 -8.52
N ILE A 177 6.21 4.07 -9.24
CA ILE A 177 7.47 4.29 -9.98
C ILE A 177 7.31 5.38 -11.04
N GLN A 178 6.20 5.39 -11.79
CA GLN A 178 5.98 6.44 -12.80
C GLN A 178 5.80 7.80 -12.14
N ALA A 179 4.96 7.90 -11.11
CA ALA A 179 4.78 9.14 -10.36
C ALA A 179 6.10 9.64 -9.75
N ALA A 180 6.94 8.73 -9.22
CA ALA A 180 8.22 9.07 -8.59
C ALA A 180 9.22 9.75 -9.54
N LYS A 181 9.16 9.48 -10.85
CA LYS A 181 10.01 10.14 -11.84
C LYS A 181 9.73 11.65 -11.98
N HIS A 182 8.62 12.10 -11.46
CA HIS A 182 8.13 13.46 -11.59
C HIS A 182 7.97 14.20 -10.24
N LEU A 183 8.64 13.70 -9.18
CA LEU A 183 8.63 14.33 -7.83
C LEU A 183 9.56 15.55 -7.70
#